data_dcfcaf22a927e449603d3f8bd92c6a10
#
_entry.id   dcfcaf22a927e449603d3f8bd92c6a10
#
_cell.length_a   1.000
_cell.length_b   1.000
_cell.length_c   1.000
_cell.angle_alpha   90.00
_cell.angle_beta   90.00
_cell.angle_gamma   90.00
#
_symmetry.space_group_name_H-M   'P 1'
#
loop_
_entity.id
_entity.type
_entity.pdbx_description
1 polymer ?
#
loop_
_entity_poly.entity_id
_entity_poly.type
_entity_poly.pdbx_seq_one_letter_code
_entity_poly.pdbx_strand_id
1 'polypeptide(L)'
;MILKKNKRAMNFMLMLISACCCLICLSACQSNKVNSVDGYKMAIWDRDKIAVFDDYDLNEFKSNIARKEKYIYWAESFSEAGSYSTAKTKDTSGLKRYVSRINKENLSETFKLAEGNDAYASITDGDYLYATAVFTDRIEFYKYDNNLEVVTNVTVKNDGQLNASQQFVIVDDYLYLLVTTLDLSTQVPNTEIWKMDKEFNIVEKYNLDETSAYMRMVNVDDVLYIVEALSGRNSDGEYKSGNKIMVFDLKSQSKNYIDIPDKYPTNIHYDAKNNQLIIENEGLYNGEFSFTTVNLDNLEEDIIHLDGFSTEQYIAPYFTFKDNIYYFLFNDSLVKYDIVDKKQTIINLEKYKIKDAHYLIVK
;
A
#
# COMPACT_ATOMS: atom_id res chain seq x y z
N MET A 1 -19.07 -38.88 -62.36
CA MET A 1 -19.67 -37.53 -62.19
C MET A 1 -19.92 -37.13 -60.74
N ILE A 2 -19.88 -38.03 -59.77
CA ILE A 2 -20.18 -37.82 -58.36
C ILE A 2 -18.98 -37.23 -57.57
N LEU A 3 -17.75 -37.59 -57.95
CA LEU A 3 -16.53 -37.14 -57.27
C LEU A 3 -16.16 -35.62 -57.42
N LYS A 4 -16.64 -34.97 -58.51
CA LYS A 4 -16.42 -33.55 -58.78
C LYS A 4 -17.35 -32.64 -57.96
N LYS A 5 -18.53 -33.12 -57.53
CA LYS A 5 -19.49 -32.34 -56.72
C LYS A 5 -19.04 -32.24 -55.26
N ASN A 6 -18.44 -33.31 -54.73
CA ASN A 6 -17.97 -33.29 -53.32
C ASN A 6 -16.75 -32.38 -53.09
N LYS A 7 -15.85 -32.22 -54.07
CA LYS A 7 -14.70 -31.32 -53.94
C LYS A 7 -15.08 -29.84 -53.89
N ARG A 8 -16.16 -29.44 -54.64
CA ARG A 8 -16.66 -28.05 -54.58
C ARG A 8 -17.37 -27.75 -53.26
N ALA A 9 -18.15 -28.71 -52.73
CA ALA A 9 -18.78 -28.53 -51.39
C ALA A 9 -17.76 -28.48 -50.26
N MET A 10 -16.72 -29.29 -50.30
CA MET A 10 -15.64 -29.29 -49.31
C MET A 10 -14.82 -27.99 -49.35
N ASN A 11 -14.52 -27.46 -50.55
CA ASN A 11 -13.82 -26.18 -50.66
C ASN A 11 -14.69 -24.99 -50.22
N PHE A 12 -16.02 -25.04 -50.42
CA PHE A 12 -16.93 -24.02 -49.92
C PHE A 12 -17.06 -24.06 -48.41
N MET A 13 -17.08 -25.24 -47.79
CA MET A 13 -17.10 -25.43 -46.34
C MET A 13 -15.80 -24.98 -45.69
N LEU A 14 -14.64 -25.25 -46.31
CA LEU A 14 -13.34 -24.74 -45.86
C LEU A 14 -13.22 -23.20 -45.95
N MET A 15 -13.77 -22.58 -46.99
CA MET A 15 -13.86 -21.13 -47.11
C MET A 15 -14.73 -20.50 -46.01
N LEU A 16 -15.88 -21.11 -45.70
CA LEU A 16 -16.77 -20.65 -44.63
C LEU A 16 -16.13 -20.76 -43.26
N ILE A 17 -15.43 -21.86 -42.98
CA ILE A 17 -14.70 -22.04 -41.70
C ILE A 17 -13.56 -21.02 -41.59
N SER A 18 -12.82 -20.76 -42.67
CA SER A 18 -11.77 -19.74 -42.69
C SER A 18 -12.33 -18.33 -42.49
N ALA A 19 -13.47 -17.99 -43.12
CA ALA A 19 -14.13 -16.70 -42.92
C ALA A 19 -14.69 -16.52 -41.49
N CYS A 20 -15.25 -17.59 -40.90
CA CYS A 20 -15.68 -17.56 -39.50
C CYS A 20 -14.51 -17.41 -38.53
N CYS A 21 -13.39 -18.10 -38.76
CA CYS A 21 -12.18 -17.93 -37.94
C CYS A 21 -11.62 -16.52 -38.05
N CYS A 22 -11.60 -15.92 -39.25
CA CYS A 22 -11.18 -14.52 -39.43
C CYS A 22 -12.12 -13.51 -38.70
N LEU A 23 -13.44 -13.77 -38.72
CA LEU A 23 -14.42 -12.94 -38.03
C LEU A 23 -14.32 -13.09 -36.51
N ILE A 24 -14.02 -14.28 -36.01
CA ILE A 24 -13.78 -14.53 -34.56
C ILE A 24 -12.43 -13.88 -34.13
N CYS A 25 -11.39 -13.95 -34.96
CA CYS A 25 -10.13 -13.25 -34.69
C CYS A 25 -10.28 -11.73 -34.78
N LEU A 26 -11.12 -11.19 -35.64
CA LEU A 26 -11.40 -9.75 -35.70
C LEU A 26 -12.27 -9.25 -34.55
N SER A 27 -13.15 -10.11 -34.00
CA SER A 27 -13.92 -9.76 -32.78
C SER A 27 -13.09 -9.94 -31.48
N ALA A 28 -12.09 -10.83 -31.49
CA ALA A 28 -11.13 -10.95 -30.38
C ALA A 28 -10.08 -9.81 -30.35
N CYS A 29 -9.89 -9.11 -31.49
CA CYS A 29 -9.06 -7.92 -31.60
C CYS A 29 -9.84 -6.59 -31.47
N GLN A 30 -11.04 -6.58 -30.92
CA GLN A 30 -11.48 -5.38 -30.25
C GLN A 30 -10.63 -5.24 -28.98
N SER A 31 -9.39 -4.77 -29.14
CA SER A 31 -8.73 -4.03 -28.09
C SER A 31 -9.76 -2.99 -27.64
N ASN A 32 -10.31 -3.16 -26.43
CA ASN A 32 -10.92 -2.04 -25.74
C ASN A 32 -9.89 -0.92 -25.90
N LYS A 33 -10.19 0.09 -26.73
CA LYS A 33 -9.47 1.36 -26.67
C LYS A 33 -9.65 1.79 -25.23
N VAL A 34 -8.69 1.48 -24.41
CA VAL A 34 -8.52 2.13 -23.12
C VAL A 34 -8.48 3.59 -23.55
N ASN A 35 -9.54 4.34 -23.25
CA ASN A 35 -9.54 5.77 -23.48
C ASN A 35 -8.32 6.26 -22.71
N SER A 36 -7.31 6.71 -23.44
CA SER A 36 -6.13 7.29 -22.85
C SER A 36 -6.64 8.36 -21.89
N VAL A 37 -6.33 8.18 -20.60
CA VAL A 37 -6.63 9.16 -19.55
C VAL A 37 -5.50 10.17 -19.43
N ASP A 38 -4.84 10.46 -20.55
CA ASP A 38 -3.73 11.39 -20.62
C ASP A 38 -4.06 12.71 -19.91
N GLY A 39 -3.11 13.17 -19.13
CA GLY A 39 -3.18 14.49 -18.48
C GLY A 39 -4.10 14.58 -17.27
N TYR A 40 -4.65 13.47 -16.73
CA TYR A 40 -5.43 13.55 -15.50
C TYR A 40 -4.59 14.08 -14.33
N LYS A 41 -5.26 14.72 -13.37
CA LYS A 41 -4.65 15.23 -12.13
C LYS A 41 -4.93 14.32 -10.95
N MET A 42 -6.12 13.73 -10.90
CA MET A 42 -6.53 12.88 -9.79
C MET A 42 -7.34 11.68 -10.29
N ALA A 43 -7.15 10.52 -9.64
CA ALA A 43 -7.94 9.32 -9.88
C ALA A 43 -8.31 8.67 -8.56
N ILE A 44 -9.60 8.35 -8.37
CA ILE A 44 -10.17 7.76 -7.17
C ILE A 44 -10.74 6.38 -7.51
N TRP A 45 -10.28 5.36 -6.80
CA TRP A 45 -10.78 4.00 -6.90
C TRP A 45 -11.99 3.79 -6.00
N ASP A 46 -13.09 3.41 -6.62
CA ASP A 46 -14.28 2.82 -6.02
C ASP A 46 -14.32 1.31 -6.38
N ARG A 47 -15.23 0.54 -5.81
CA ARG A 47 -15.31 -0.91 -6.07
C ARG A 47 -15.45 -1.27 -7.54
N ASP A 48 -16.31 -0.55 -8.26
CA ASP A 48 -16.73 -0.87 -9.62
C ASP A 48 -16.06 -0.01 -10.68
N LYS A 49 -15.39 1.07 -10.28
CA LYS A 49 -14.86 2.06 -11.21
C LYS A 49 -13.68 2.83 -10.65
N ILE A 50 -12.96 3.48 -11.54
CA ILE A 50 -12.00 4.52 -11.21
C ILE A 50 -12.58 5.82 -11.74
N ALA A 51 -12.82 6.78 -10.86
CA ALA A 51 -13.26 8.12 -11.23
C ALA A 51 -12.05 9.00 -11.50
N VAL A 52 -12.02 9.67 -12.63
CA VAL A 52 -10.86 10.43 -13.15
C VAL A 52 -11.21 11.90 -13.28
N PHE A 53 -10.32 12.78 -12.83
CA PHE A 53 -10.48 14.22 -12.78
C PHE A 53 -9.29 14.93 -13.39
N ASP A 54 -9.55 16.08 -14.03
CA ASP A 54 -8.53 16.96 -14.64
C ASP A 54 -8.10 18.09 -13.70
N ASP A 55 -8.65 18.16 -12.49
CA ASP A 55 -8.27 19.10 -11.45
C ASP A 55 -8.11 18.43 -10.08
N TYR A 56 -7.55 19.15 -9.10
CA TYR A 56 -7.35 18.68 -7.72
C TYR A 56 -8.53 18.99 -6.78
N ASP A 57 -9.54 19.72 -7.25
CA ASP A 57 -10.74 20.11 -6.50
C ASP A 57 -11.98 19.32 -6.89
N LEU A 58 -11.79 18.31 -7.77
CA LEU A 58 -12.83 17.45 -8.33
C LEU A 58 -13.97 18.22 -9.03
N ASN A 59 -13.71 19.40 -9.58
CA ASN A 59 -14.69 20.18 -10.33
C ASN A 59 -14.76 19.73 -11.80
N GLU A 60 -13.65 19.27 -12.35
CA GLU A 60 -13.51 18.85 -13.75
C GLU A 60 -13.49 17.32 -13.84
N PHE A 61 -14.69 16.73 -13.73
CA PHE A 61 -14.86 15.28 -13.91
C PHE A 61 -14.58 14.91 -15.37
N LYS A 62 -13.63 14.00 -15.58
CA LYS A 62 -13.23 13.54 -16.92
C LYS A 62 -13.97 12.28 -17.37
N SER A 63 -13.89 11.21 -16.60
CA SER A 63 -14.46 9.91 -16.98
C SER A 63 -14.55 8.93 -15.82
N ASN A 64 -15.31 7.85 -16.03
CA ASN A 64 -15.21 6.64 -15.24
C ASN A 64 -14.58 5.52 -16.06
N ILE A 65 -13.63 4.80 -15.47
CA ILE A 65 -13.10 3.54 -16.00
C ILE A 65 -13.75 2.41 -15.22
N ALA A 66 -14.44 1.49 -15.91
CA ALA A 66 -15.02 0.32 -15.27
C ALA A 66 -13.91 -0.64 -14.82
N ARG A 67 -13.98 -1.11 -13.59
CA ARG A 67 -13.07 -2.12 -13.05
C ARG A 67 -13.61 -3.52 -13.31
N LYS A 68 -12.75 -4.40 -13.79
CA LYS A 68 -13.08 -5.81 -13.97
C LYS A 68 -13.10 -6.55 -12.64
N GLU A 69 -12.07 -6.31 -11.85
CA GLU A 69 -11.89 -6.92 -10.55
C GLU A 69 -12.26 -5.93 -9.44
N LYS A 70 -12.99 -6.41 -8.45
CA LYS A 70 -13.51 -5.58 -7.35
C LYS A 70 -12.63 -5.67 -6.10
N TYR A 71 -11.33 -5.71 -6.29
CA TYR A 71 -10.37 -5.73 -5.18
C TYR A 71 -10.31 -4.38 -4.47
N ILE A 72 -10.13 -4.43 -3.16
CA ILE A 72 -9.88 -3.27 -2.33
C ILE A 72 -8.38 -3.17 -2.11
N TYR A 73 -7.80 -2.02 -2.41
CA TYR A 73 -6.41 -1.73 -2.08
C TYR A 73 -6.29 -1.37 -0.60
N TRP A 74 -5.27 -1.92 0.03
CA TRP A 74 -4.90 -1.55 1.39
C TRP A 74 -3.71 -0.61 1.33
N ALA A 75 -3.75 0.46 2.13
CA ALA A 75 -2.79 1.55 2.12
C ALA A 75 -1.35 1.14 2.49
N GLU A 76 -1.16 -0.04 3.05
CA GLU A 76 0.07 -0.46 3.72
C GLU A 76 1.27 -0.73 2.79
N SER A 77 1.10 -0.71 1.47
CA SER A 77 2.14 -1.23 0.56
C SER A 77 2.18 -0.55 -0.81
N PHE A 78 2.00 0.77 -0.87
CA PHE A 78 2.15 1.48 -2.13
C PHE A 78 3.55 2.05 -2.28
N SER A 79 4.18 1.79 -3.42
CA SER A 79 5.38 2.49 -3.82
C SER A 79 5.11 3.37 -5.04
N GLU A 80 5.83 4.46 -5.15
CA GLU A 80 5.62 5.45 -6.19
C GLU A 80 5.99 4.97 -7.61
N ALA A 81 6.92 4.03 -7.73
CA ALA A 81 7.39 3.55 -9.02
C ALA A 81 6.55 2.38 -9.53
N GLY A 82 5.44 2.66 -10.20
CA GLY A 82 4.62 1.64 -10.85
C GLY A 82 3.47 1.10 -9.99
N SER A 83 3.28 1.62 -8.78
CA SER A 83 2.15 1.34 -7.89
C SER A 83 1.84 -0.14 -7.71
N TYR A 84 2.67 -0.82 -6.96
CA TYR A 84 2.38 -2.18 -6.50
C TYR A 84 1.66 -2.14 -5.16
N SER A 85 0.68 -3.01 -4.97
CA SER A 85 -0.03 -3.08 -3.71
C SER A 85 -0.47 -4.50 -3.38
N THR A 86 -0.80 -4.71 -2.13
CA THR A 86 -1.58 -5.86 -1.74
C THR A 86 -3.06 -5.49 -1.84
N ALA A 87 -3.87 -6.39 -2.41
CA ALA A 87 -5.30 -6.21 -2.53
C ALA A 87 -6.01 -7.38 -1.84
N LYS A 88 -7.14 -7.10 -1.18
CA LYS A 88 -8.00 -8.12 -0.59
C LYS A 88 -9.26 -8.29 -1.42
N THR A 89 -9.72 -9.53 -1.57
CA THR A 89 -11.03 -9.79 -2.16
C THR A 89 -12.13 -9.51 -1.15
N LYS A 90 -13.32 -9.22 -1.67
CA LYS A 90 -14.55 -9.04 -0.89
C LYS A 90 -15.09 -10.35 -0.30
N ASP A 91 -14.61 -11.50 -0.76
CA ASP A 91 -15.04 -12.80 -0.27
C ASP A 91 -14.36 -13.10 1.07
N THR A 92 -15.13 -13.01 2.14
CA THR A 92 -14.70 -13.18 3.52
C THR A 92 -14.49 -14.64 3.93
N SER A 93 -14.72 -15.60 3.07
CA SER A 93 -14.57 -17.04 3.38
C SER A 93 -13.11 -17.51 3.47
N GLY A 94 -12.17 -16.63 3.27
CA GLY A 94 -10.74 -16.80 3.45
C GLY A 94 -10.04 -15.55 2.88
N LEU A 95 -9.40 -14.78 3.73
CA LEU A 95 -8.67 -13.58 3.34
C LEU A 95 -7.53 -13.96 2.38
N LYS A 96 -7.80 -13.90 1.08
CA LYS A 96 -6.75 -14.03 0.06
C LYS A 96 -6.18 -12.67 -0.24
N ARG A 97 -4.88 -12.55 -0.22
CA ARG A 97 -4.18 -11.34 -0.63
C ARG A 97 -3.66 -11.50 -2.05
N TYR A 98 -3.65 -10.41 -2.76
CA TYR A 98 -3.18 -10.32 -4.14
C TYR A 98 -2.06 -9.31 -4.20
N VAL A 99 -1.03 -9.61 -4.96
CA VAL A 99 -0.11 -8.60 -5.46
C VAL A 99 -0.74 -7.94 -6.67
N SER A 100 -0.53 -6.63 -6.83
CA SER A 100 -1.15 -5.87 -7.91
C SER A 100 -0.18 -4.85 -8.48
N ARG A 101 -0.41 -4.48 -9.73
CA ARG A 101 0.29 -3.40 -10.41
C ARG A 101 -0.73 -2.47 -11.04
N ILE A 102 -0.57 -1.18 -10.80
CA ILE A 102 -1.35 -0.13 -11.46
C ILE A 102 -0.42 0.63 -12.43
N ASN A 103 -0.82 0.70 -13.67
CA ASN A 103 -0.15 1.56 -14.63
C ASN A 103 -0.68 3.00 -14.46
N LYS A 104 0.14 3.92 -13.95
CA LYS A 104 -0.26 5.31 -13.69
C LYS A 104 -0.61 6.11 -14.94
N GLU A 105 -0.14 5.69 -16.13
CA GLU A 105 -0.42 6.41 -17.38
C GLU A 105 -1.84 6.14 -17.89
N ASN A 106 -2.28 4.89 -17.82
CA ASN A 106 -3.58 4.49 -18.37
C ASN A 106 -4.55 3.92 -17.33
N LEU A 107 -4.14 3.89 -16.04
CA LEU A 107 -4.90 3.38 -14.89
C LEU A 107 -5.34 1.91 -15.03
N SER A 108 -4.65 1.13 -15.86
CA SER A 108 -4.90 -0.30 -15.95
C SER A 108 -4.36 -1.03 -14.74
N GLU A 109 -5.11 -2.03 -14.29
CA GLU A 109 -4.81 -2.84 -13.12
C GLU A 109 -4.45 -4.27 -13.55
N THR A 110 -3.41 -4.83 -12.96
CA THR A 110 -3.03 -6.24 -13.08
C THR A 110 -2.97 -6.84 -11.68
N PHE A 111 -3.55 -8.03 -11.50
CA PHE A 111 -3.59 -8.73 -10.21
C PHE A 111 -3.09 -10.16 -10.37
N LYS A 112 -2.38 -10.64 -9.36
CA LYS A 112 -2.02 -12.04 -9.19
C LYS A 112 -2.22 -12.43 -7.74
N LEU A 113 -2.77 -13.62 -7.50
CA LEU A 113 -2.85 -14.18 -6.15
C LEU A 113 -1.43 -14.26 -5.59
N ALA A 114 -1.22 -13.69 -4.40
CA ALA A 114 0.08 -13.76 -3.74
C ALA A 114 0.44 -15.22 -3.43
N GLU A 115 1.69 -15.59 -3.65
CA GLU A 115 2.21 -16.88 -3.24
C GLU A 115 2.05 -17.04 -1.71
N GLY A 116 1.85 -18.27 -1.24
CA GLY A 116 1.53 -18.49 0.18
C GLY A 116 0.15 -17.96 0.62
N ASN A 117 -0.67 -17.44 -0.32
CA ASN A 117 -1.97 -16.80 -0.06
C ASN A 117 -1.93 -15.58 0.88
N ASP A 118 -0.76 -15.05 1.16
CA ASP A 118 -0.57 -13.88 2.00
C ASP A 118 0.55 -12.98 1.46
N ALA A 119 0.31 -11.67 1.37
CA ALA A 119 1.34 -10.66 1.18
C ALA A 119 1.20 -9.65 2.31
N TYR A 120 2.17 -9.62 3.21
CA TYR A 120 2.06 -8.86 4.45
C TYR A 120 2.77 -7.51 4.34
N ALA A 121 4.07 -7.52 4.16
CA ALA A 121 4.83 -6.31 3.83
C ALA A 121 5.24 -6.38 2.36
N SER A 122 5.26 -5.23 1.68
CA SER A 122 5.77 -5.15 0.31
C SER A 122 6.41 -3.80 0.01
N ILE A 123 7.35 -3.81 -0.94
CA ILE A 123 7.99 -2.62 -1.48
C ILE A 123 8.44 -2.88 -2.91
N THR A 124 8.63 -1.84 -3.70
CA THR A 124 9.24 -1.95 -5.04
C THR A 124 10.41 -1.00 -5.20
N ASP A 125 11.39 -1.42 -6.01
CA ASP A 125 12.47 -0.56 -6.51
C ASP A 125 12.20 -0.05 -7.93
N GLY A 126 11.00 -0.31 -8.47
CA GLY A 126 10.60 0.05 -9.82
C GLY A 126 10.71 -1.11 -10.82
N ASP A 127 11.70 -1.98 -10.67
CA ASP A 127 11.92 -3.15 -11.52
C ASP A 127 11.26 -4.41 -10.93
N TYR A 128 11.29 -4.54 -9.60
CA TYR A 128 10.75 -5.70 -8.88
C TYR A 128 9.86 -5.27 -7.72
N LEU A 129 8.90 -6.14 -7.40
CA LEU A 129 8.14 -6.09 -6.17
C LEU A 129 8.70 -7.13 -5.19
N TYR A 130 9.05 -6.68 -4.00
CA TYR A 130 9.47 -7.51 -2.87
C TYR A 130 8.32 -7.63 -1.89
N ALA A 131 7.94 -8.84 -1.50
CA ALA A 131 6.83 -9.08 -0.59
C ALA A 131 7.14 -10.21 0.40
N THR A 132 6.43 -10.22 1.52
CA THR A 132 6.52 -11.29 2.52
C THR A 132 5.19 -11.99 2.69
N ALA A 133 5.24 -13.30 3.00
CA ALA A 133 4.14 -14.03 3.60
C ALA A 133 4.57 -14.51 4.99
N VAL A 134 3.71 -14.32 5.99
CA VAL A 134 4.03 -14.55 7.40
C VAL A 134 3.28 -15.75 7.91
N PHE A 135 4.02 -16.66 8.54
CA PHE A 135 3.51 -17.87 9.21
C PHE A 135 3.99 -17.91 10.66
N THR A 136 3.40 -18.74 11.47
CA THR A 136 3.76 -18.86 12.89
C THR A 136 5.21 -19.30 13.12
N ASP A 137 5.78 -20.06 12.18
CA ASP A 137 7.11 -20.69 12.28
C ASP A 137 8.12 -20.15 11.25
N ARG A 138 7.71 -19.27 10.35
CA ARG A 138 8.56 -18.77 9.28
C ARG A 138 8.04 -17.49 8.63
N ILE A 139 8.94 -16.81 7.94
CA ILE A 139 8.62 -15.75 6.97
C ILE A 139 9.11 -16.22 5.60
N GLU A 140 8.24 -16.17 4.63
CA GLU A 140 8.57 -16.43 3.23
C GLU A 140 8.71 -15.09 2.49
N PHE A 141 9.74 -14.96 1.68
CA PHE A 141 10.08 -13.79 0.90
C PHE A 141 9.88 -14.09 -0.57
N TYR A 142 9.26 -13.19 -1.29
CA TYR A 142 8.97 -13.31 -2.72
C TYR A 142 9.41 -12.05 -3.46
N LYS A 143 10.15 -12.24 -4.55
CA LYS A 143 10.50 -11.21 -5.51
C LYS A 143 9.71 -11.46 -6.79
N TYR A 144 8.92 -10.48 -7.20
CA TYR A 144 8.09 -10.55 -8.40
C TYR A 144 8.64 -9.61 -9.47
N ASP A 145 8.58 -10.04 -10.73
CA ASP A 145 8.89 -9.21 -11.88
C ASP A 145 7.72 -8.27 -12.25
N ASN A 146 7.90 -7.51 -13.33
CA ASN A 146 6.89 -6.59 -13.85
C ASN A 146 5.59 -7.27 -14.35
N ASN A 147 5.59 -8.59 -14.54
CA ASN A 147 4.42 -9.38 -14.89
C ASN A 147 3.78 -10.04 -13.66
N LEU A 148 4.30 -9.73 -12.47
CA LEU A 148 3.95 -10.35 -11.19
C LEU A 148 4.29 -11.85 -11.15
N GLU A 149 5.29 -12.30 -11.93
CA GLU A 149 5.82 -13.66 -11.84
C GLU A 149 6.93 -13.72 -10.79
N VAL A 150 6.94 -14.80 -9.98
CA VAL A 150 7.96 -14.99 -8.95
C VAL A 150 9.30 -15.32 -9.61
N VAL A 151 10.31 -14.51 -9.33
CA VAL A 151 11.68 -14.72 -9.81
C VAL A 151 12.62 -15.24 -8.72
N THR A 152 12.33 -14.92 -7.45
CA THR A 152 13.07 -15.44 -6.28
C THR A 152 12.10 -15.72 -5.14
N ASN A 153 12.33 -16.83 -4.44
CA ASN A 153 11.63 -17.19 -3.20
C ASN A 153 12.64 -17.68 -2.17
N VAL A 154 12.56 -17.16 -0.95
CA VAL A 154 13.41 -17.55 0.18
C VAL A 154 12.55 -17.75 1.43
N THR A 155 12.84 -18.79 2.21
CA THR A 155 12.16 -19.08 3.47
C THR A 155 13.14 -18.93 4.64
N VAL A 156 12.78 -18.08 5.60
CA VAL A 156 13.49 -17.95 6.87
C VAL A 156 12.63 -18.53 7.97
N LYS A 157 13.12 -19.61 8.58
CA LYS A 157 12.45 -20.26 9.71
C LYS A 157 12.69 -19.48 11.01
N ASN A 158 11.70 -19.49 11.87
CA ASN A 158 11.78 -18.92 13.20
C ASN A 158 11.08 -19.84 14.20
N ASP A 159 11.85 -20.68 14.88
CA ASP A 159 11.34 -21.76 15.73
C ASP A 159 10.61 -21.21 16.97
N GLY A 160 9.32 -21.51 17.08
CA GLY A 160 8.53 -21.30 18.30
C GLY A 160 8.10 -19.85 18.58
N GLN A 161 8.16 -18.96 17.58
CA GLN A 161 7.76 -17.56 17.74
C GLN A 161 6.70 -17.18 16.69
N LEU A 162 5.72 -16.36 17.09
CA LEU A 162 4.88 -15.66 16.14
C LEU A 162 5.71 -14.56 15.47
N ASN A 163 5.59 -14.45 14.15
CA ASN A 163 6.30 -13.45 13.35
C ASN A 163 5.33 -12.43 12.78
N ALA A 164 5.79 -11.20 12.65
CA ALA A 164 5.13 -10.19 11.85
C ALA A 164 6.20 -9.39 11.09
N SER A 165 6.13 -9.41 9.76
CA SER A 165 6.89 -8.46 8.94
C SER A 165 6.08 -7.20 8.80
N GLN A 166 6.56 -6.08 9.33
CA GLN A 166 5.76 -4.86 9.41
C GLN A 166 5.89 -4.00 8.15
N GLN A 167 7.11 -3.67 7.76
CA GLN A 167 7.36 -2.81 6.60
C GLN A 167 8.78 -2.97 6.07
N PHE A 168 8.92 -2.81 4.74
CA PHE A 168 10.20 -2.61 4.09
C PHE A 168 10.51 -1.14 3.87
N VAL A 169 11.79 -0.78 3.89
CA VAL A 169 12.36 0.38 3.22
C VAL A 169 13.55 -0.05 2.38
N ILE A 170 13.85 0.71 1.32
CA ILE A 170 15.03 0.52 0.48
C ILE A 170 16.00 1.65 0.80
N VAL A 171 17.23 1.30 1.13
CA VAL A 171 18.34 2.24 1.31
C VAL A 171 19.50 1.72 0.48
N ASP A 172 19.93 2.49 -0.49
CA ASP A 172 20.91 2.08 -1.50
C ASP A 172 20.49 0.76 -2.20
N ASP A 173 21.33 -0.26 -2.13
CA ASP A 173 21.10 -1.58 -2.71
C ASP A 173 20.51 -2.60 -1.73
N TYR A 174 20.10 -2.18 -0.53
CA TYR A 174 19.63 -3.06 0.51
C TYR A 174 18.15 -2.85 0.84
N LEU A 175 17.50 -3.97 1.17
CA LEU A 175 16.18 -3.99 1.78
C LEU A 175 16.36 -4.00 3.30
N TYR A 176 15.64 -3.12 3.99
CA TYR A 176 15.54 -3.14 5.44
C TYR A 176 14.10 -3.50 5.81
N LEU A 177 13.93 -4.59 6.53
CA LEU A 177 12.62 -5.08 6.97
C LEU A 177 12.48 -4.95 8.46
N LEU A 178 11.43 -4.29 8.89
CA LEU A 178 11.02 -4.26 10.29
C LEU A 178 10.28 -5.57 10.61
N VAL A 179 10.81 -6.35 11.56
CA VAL A 179 10.28 -7.64 11.97
C VAL A 179 10.01 -7.64 13.45
N THR A 180 8.78 -7.94 13.84
CA THR A 180 8.41 -8.18 15.24
C THR A 180 8.16 -9.67 15.44
N THR A 181 8.82 -10.24 16.44
CA THR A 181 8.57 -11.60 16.91
C THR A 181 7.95 -11.56 18.30
N LEU A 182 7.08 -12.50 18.61
CA LEU A 182 6.49 -12.65 19.93
C LEU A 182 6.90 -14.01 20.50
N ASP A 183 7.66 -14.00 21.60
CA ASP A 183 7.91 -15.21 22.36
C ASP A 183 6.60 -15.70 22.99
N LEU A 184 6.17 -16.91 22.59
CA LEU A 184 4.89 -17.46 23.04
C LEU A 184 4.86 -17.80 24.53
N SER A 185 6.02 -18.00 25.16
CA SER A 185 6.15 -18.37 26.56
C SER A 185 6.10 -17.16 27.48
N THR A 186 6.74 -16.07 27.11
CA THR A 186 6.87 -14.83 27.90
C THR A 186 5.88 -13.75 27.48
N GLN A 187 5.31 -13.87 26.29
CA GLN A 187 4.46 -12.83 25.67
C GLN A 187 5.21 -11.47 25.50
N VAL A 188 6.54 -11.52 25.38
CA VAL A 188 7.37 -10.35 25.17
C VAL A 188 7.63 -10.17 23.67
N PRO A 189 7.29 -9.01 23.08
CA PRO A 189 7.68 -8.70 21.73
C PRO A 189 9.17 -8.39 21.64
N ASN A 190 9.80 -8.84 20.55
CA ASN A 190 11.14 -8.45 20.14
C ASN A 190 11.07 -7.87 18.73
N THR A 191 11.50 -6.64 18.55
CA THR A 191 11.51 -6.00 17.23
C THR A 191 12.93 -5.82 16.74
N GLU A 192 13.16 -6.29 15.51
CA GLU A 192 14.44 -6.22 14.83
C GLU A 192 14.28 -5.51 13.47
N ILE A 193 15.36 -4.90 13.00
CA ILE A 193 15.50 -4.53 11.60
C ILE A 193 16.42 -5.56 10.94
N TRP A 194 15.94 -6.19 9.88
CA TRP A 194 16.74 -7.10 9.07
C TRP A 194 17.24 -6.37 7.82
N LYS A 195 18.55 -6.21 7.72
CA LYS A 195 19.21 -5.75 6.51
C LYS A 195 19.46 -6.93 5.59
N MET A 196 18.96 -6.85 4.36
CA MET A 196 19.04 -7.91 3.36
C MET A 196 19.48 -7.34 2.03
N ASP A 197 20.15 -8.16 1.20
CA ASP A 197 20.32 -7.86 -0.20
C ASP A 197 19.00 -8.07 -0.99
N LYS A 198 18.99 -7.72 -2.26
CA LYS A 198 17.80 -7.86 -3.14
C LYS A 198 17.50 -9.33 -3.53
N GLU A 199 18.28 -10.28 -3.07
CA GLU A 199 18.02 -11.75 -3.18
C GLU A 199 17.62 -12.36 -1.83
N PHE A 200 17.32 -11.50 -0.84
CA PHE A 200 16.88 -11.83 0.53
C PHE A 200 17.92 -12.54 1.40
N ASN A 201 19.20 -12.45 1.07
CA ASN A 201 20.24 -12.87 1.98
C ASN A 201 20.35 -11.88 3.14
N ILE A 202 20.14 -12.34 4.37
CA ILE A 202 20.27 -11.50 5.56
C ILE A 202 21.75 -11.17 5.77
N VAL A 203 22.07 -9.88 5.69
CA VAL A 203 23.43 -9.35 5.88
C VAL A 203 23.67 -9.03 7.35
N GLU A 204 22.67 -8.43 8.01
CA GLU A 204 22.76 -7.98 9.40
C GLU A 204 21.36 -7.89 10.04
N LYS A 205 21.32 -8.01 11.38
CA LYS A 205 20.11 -7.82 12.18
C LYS A 205 20.40 -6.82 13.30
N TYR A 206 19.54 -5.83 13.43
CA TYR A 206 19.61 -4.83 14.48
C TYR A 206 18.47 -5.04 15.47
N ASN A 207 18.77 -5.39 16.70
CA ASN A 207 17.75 -5.47 17.75
C ASN A 207 17.38 -4.06 18.19
N LEU A 208 16.07 -3.73 18.24
CA LEU A 208 15.62 -2.39 18.60
C LEU A 208 15.36 -2.28 20.10
N ASP A 209 14.36 -2.93 20.62
CA ASP A 209 13.97 -2.89 22.03
C ASP A 209 13.11 -4.11 22.34
N GLU A 210 13.31 -4.69 23.53
CA GLU A 210 12.61 -5.90 23.97
C GLU A 210 11.21 -5.64 24.56
N THR A 211 10.82 -4.38 24.74
CA THR A 211 9.58 -4.03 25.42
C THR A 211 8.57 -3.29 24.57
N SER A 212 9.04 -2.71 23.46
CA SER A 212 8.23 -1.90 22.56
C SER A 212 7.92 -2.63 21.25
N ALA A 213 6.76 -2.35 20.69
CA ALA A 213 6.39 -2.82 19.35
C ALA A 213 6.43 -1.65 18.36
N TYR A 214 7.21 -1.82 17.31
CA TYR A 214 7.38 -0.84 16.23
C TYR A 214 6.66 -1.35 14.99
N MET A 215 5.98 -0.46 14.26
CA MET A 215 5.11 -0.89 13.15
C MET A 215 5.53 -0.38 11.79
N ARG A 216 5.95 0.86 11.69
CA ARG A 216 6.25 1.50 10.41
C ARG A 216 7.52 2.31 10.52
N MET A 217 8.19 2.46 9.38
CA MET A 217 9.42 3.23 9.29
C MET A 217 9.54 3.94 7.94
N VAL A 218 10.28 5.03 7.93
CA VAL A 218 10.68 5.76 6.72
C VAL A 218 12.17 6.06 6.78
N ASN A 219 12.83 6.08 5.64
CA ASN A 219 14.23 6.47 5.54
C ASN A 219 14.37 7.94 5.09
N VAL A 220 15.21 8.68 5.79
CA VAL A 220 15.64 10.03 5.41
C VAL A 220 17.15 10.10 5.60
N ASP A 221 17.93 10.25 4.56
CA ASP A 221 19.39 10.42 4.60
C ASP A 221 20.14 9.40 5.49
N ASP A 222 19.90 8.10 5.27
CA ASP A 222 20.47 6.99 6.05
C ASP A 222 20.03 6.92 7.53
N VAL A 223 18.99 7.66 7.90
CA VAL A 223 18.34 7.57 9.20
C VAL A 223 16.96 6.96 9.05
N LEU A 224 16.68 5.91 9.82
CA LEU A 224 15.35 5.33 9.90
C LEU A 224 14.56 6.00 11.03
N TYR A 225 13.41 6.55 10.68
CA TYR A 225 12.42 7.06 11.63
C TYR A 225 11.32 6.00 11.77
N ILE A 226 11.15 5.47 12.98
CA ILE A 226 10.35 4.29 13.24
C ILE A 226 9.32 4.60 14.31
N VAL A 227 8.03 4.41 14.02
CA VAL A 227 6.97 4.67 14.99
C VAL A 227 6.85 3.55 16.02
N GLU A 228 6.81 3.93 17.30
CA GLU A 228 6.51 3.04 18.41
C GLU A 228 5.00 2.96 18.60
N ALA A 229 4.39 1.89 18.13
CA ALA A 229 2.94 1.70 18.28
C ALA A 229 2.55 1.38 19.73
N LEU A 230 3.36 0.55 20.41
CA LEU A 230 3.13 0.11 21.78
C LEU A 230 4.42 0.24 22.59
N SER A 231 4.34 0.79 23.79
CA SER A 231 5.47 1.07 24.69
C SER A 231 5.56 0.10 25.89
N GLY A 232 5.20 -1.17 25.68
CA GLY A 232 5.17 -2.19 26.74
C GLY A 232 3.79 -2.39 27.36
N ARG A 233 3.74 -2.92 28.60
CA ARG A 233 2.47 -3.23 29.30
C ARG A 233 2.35 -2.44 30.59
N ASN A 234 1.09 -2.17 30.97
CA ASN A 234 0.76 -1.62 32.29
C ASN A 234 0.76 -2.72 33.38
N SER A 235 0.50 -2.34 34.64
CA SER A 235 0.42 -3.28 35.77
C SER A 235 -0.67 -4.34 35.60
N ASP A 236 -1.70 -4.07 34.81
CA ASP A 236 -2.84 -4.94 34.59
C ASP A 236 -2.64 -5.87 33.36
N GLY A 237 -1.45 -5.77 32.72
CA GLY A 237 -1.05 -6.57 31.57
C GLY A 237 -1.53 -6.05 30.23
N GLU A 238 -2.23 -4.92 30.16
CA GLU A 238 -2.66 -4.28 28.93
C GLU A 238 -1.50 -3.52 28.27
N TYR A 239 -1.49 -3.49 26.96
CA TYR A 239 -0.49 -2.72 26.21
C TYR A 239 -0.70 -1.21 26.38
N LYS A 240 0.40 -0.50 26.59
CA LYS A 240 0.41 0.96 26.59
C LYS A 240 0.58 1.48 25.17
N SER A 241 -0.09 2.57 24.87
CA SER A 241 0.19 3.33 23.65
C SER A 241 1.64 3.74 23.57
N GLY A 242 2.24 3.62 22.40
CA GLY A 242 3.45 4.34 22.05
C GLY A 242 3.16 5.84 21.85
N ASN A 243 4.18 6.64 21.99
CA ASN A 243 4.16 8.08 21.72
C ASN A 243 5.54 8.59 21.30
N LYS A 244 6.32 7.73 20.64
CA LYS A 244 7.69 8.05 20.24
C LYS A 244 7.96 7.66 18.80
N ILE A 245 8.90 8.37 18.21
CA ILE A 245 9.59 8.00 17.00
C ILE A 245 11.01 7.63 17.39
N MET A 246 11.43 6.38 17.11
CA MET A 246 12.84 6.03 17.21
C MET A 246 13.57 6.61 16.00
N VAL A 247 14.69 7.26 16.26
CA VAL A 247 15.63 7.77 15.26
C VAL A 247 16.84 6.85 15.26
N PHE A 248 16.90 5.96 14.25
CA PHE A 248 17.96 4.96 14.13
C PHE A 248 18.91 5.33 13.00
N ASP A 249 20.13 5.71 13.33
CA ASP A 249 21.19 6.03 12.37
C ASP A 249 21.85 4.74 11.88
N LEU A 250 21.76 4.49 10.56
CA LEU A 250 22.24 3.24 9.94
C LEU A 250 23.77 3.11 9.95
N LYS A 251 24.51 4.23 10.04
CA LYS A 251 25.98 4.22 10.03
C LYS A 251 26.56 4.00 11.40
N SER A 252 26.07 4.72 12.38
CA SER A 252 26.56 4.65 13.78
C SER A 252 25.82 3.60 14.60
N GLN A 253 24.68 3.13 14.14
CA GLN A 253 23.73 2.24 14.86
C GLN A 253 23.22 2.87 16.15
N SER A 254 23.29 4.19 16.26
CA SER A 254 22.80 4.91 17.43
C SER A 254 21.27 5.04 17.40
N LYS A 255 20.67 5.01 18.59
CA LYS A 255 19.23 5.18 18.79
C LYS A 255 18.98 6.46 19.57
N ASN A 256 18.13 7.31 19.04
CA ASN A 256 17.58 8.48 19.71
C ASN A 256 16.06 8.44 19.59
N TYR A 257 15.37 9.33 20.28
CA TYR A 257 13.90 9.35 20.28
C TYR A 257 13.39 10.78 20.15
N ILE A 258 12.28 10.92 19.42
CA ILE A 258 11.45 12.11 19.37
C ILE A 258 10.14 11.72 20.05
N ASP A 259 9.78 12.41 21.13
CA ASP A 259 8.45 12.25 21.75
C ASP A 259 7.42 12.95 20.85
N ILE A 260 6.25 12.35 20.67
CA ILE A 260 5.14 12.95 19.91
C ILE A 260 3.95 13.21 20.85
N PRO A 261 3.22 14.32 20.65
CA PRO A 261 2.17 14.73 21.57
C PRO A 261 0.96 13.80 21.57
N ASP A 262 0.65 13.21 20.42
CA ASP A 262 -0.50 12.30 20.29
C ASP A 262 -0.09 10.83 20.47
N LYS A 263 -1.07 9.96 20.62
CA LYS A 263 -0.89 8.56 20.98
C LYS A 263 -1.25 7.64 19.83
N TYR A 264 -0.79 6.39 19.93
CA TYR A 264 -1.07 5.32 19.00
C TYR A 264 -0.65 5.64 17.56
N PRO A 265 0.64 5.99 17.36
CA PRO A 265 1.16 6.18 16.01
C PRO A 265 1.16 4.85 15.27
N THR A 266 0.56 4.81 14.09
CA THR A 266 0.38 3.58 13.30
C THR A 266 1.12 3.59 11.99
N ASN A 267 1.37 4.77 11.43
CA ASN A 267 2.08 4.91 10.18
C ASN A 267 2.93 6.18 10.17
N ILE A 268 3.91 6.25 9.26
CA ILE A 268 4.81 7.39 9.11
C ILE A 268 5.15 7.60 7.64
N HIS A 269 5.17 8.86 7.25
CA HIS A 269 5.55 9.30 5.90
C HIS A 269 6.58 10.42 6.00
N TYR A 270 7.32 10.63 4.93
CA TYR A 270 8.26 11.74 4.81
C TYR A 270 7.89 12.66 3.67
N ASP A 271 7.59 13.89 3.99
CA ASP A 271 7.40 14.99 3.03
C ASP A 271 8.74 15.69 2.79
N ALA A 272 9.43 15.28 1.73
CA ALA A 272 10.75 15.81 1.38
C ALA A 272 10.71 17.30 1.01
N LYS A 273 9.57 17.82 0.51
CA LYS A 273 9.44 19.22 0.13
C LYS A 273 9.47 20.14 1.36
N ASN A 274 8.83 19.73 2.43
CA ASN A 274 8.69 20.50 3.66
C ASN A 274 9.66 20.02 4.76
N ASN A 275 10.51 19.03 4.46
CA ASN A 275 11.43 18.37 5.40
C ASN A 275 10.74 17.97 6.70
N GLN A 276 9.61 17.26 6.60
CA GLN A 276 8.84 16.87 7.77
C GLN A 276 8.35 15.43 7.73
N LEU A 277 8.26 14.83 8.89
CA LEU A 277 7.58 13.57 9.11
C LEU A 277 6.09 13.83 9.28
N ILE A 278 5.27 12.90 8.79
CA ILE A 278 3.82 12.89 8.98
C ILE A 278 3.47 11.55 9.60
N ILE A 279 2.92 11.58 10.79
CA ILE A 279 2.58 10.40 11.57
C ILE A 279 1.06 10.28 11.60
N GLU A 280 0.53 9.14 11.17
CA GLU A 280 -0.87 8.79 11.32
C GLU A 280 -1.10 8.25 12.74
N ASN A 281 -2.02 8.86 13.48
CA ASN A 281 -2.39 8.40 14.81
C ASN A 281 -3.74 7.69 14.72
N GLU A 282 -3.81 6.48 15.25
CA GLU A 282 -5.05 5.72 15.18
C GLU A 282 -6.07 6.24 16.20
N GLY A 283 -7.21 6.69 15.68
CA GLY A 283 -8.30 7.20 16.49
C GLY A 283 -9.09 6.15 17.29
N LEU A 284 -8.77 4.86 17.17
CA LEU A 284 -9.48 3.78 17.90
C LEU A 284 -9.54 3.99 19.41
N TYR A 285 -8.60 4.74 19.95
CA TYR A 285 -8.47 4.94 21.39
C TYR A 285 -8.92 6.32 21.87
N ASN A 286 -8.95 7.33 20.99
CA ASN A 286 -9.43 8.67 21.30
C ASN A 286 -10.69 9.09 20.54
N GLY A 287 -11.14 8.26 19.58
CA GLY A 287 -12.37 8.50 18.82
C GLY A 287 -12.23 9.49 17.67
N GLU A 288 -11.02 10.03 17.42
CA GLU A 288 -10.74 11.02 16.39
C GLU A 288 -9.61 10.55 15.48
N PHE A 289 -9.61 11.00 14.23
CA PHE A 289 -8.48 10.87 13.34
C PHE A 289 -7.58 12.09 13.49
N SER A 290 -6.32 11.84 13.85
CA SER A 290 -5.31 12.87 13.96
C SER A 290 -4.02 12.47 13.26
N PHE A 291 -3.26 13.48 12.88
CA PHE A 291 -1.95 13.34 12.26
C PHE A 291 -0.99 14.28 12.97
N THR A 292 0.14 13.76 13.37
CA THR A 292 1.22 14.58 13.92
C THR A 292 2.22 14.88 12.83
N THR A 293 2.61 16.14 12.67
CA THR A 293 3.74 16.52 11.83
C THR A 293 4.93 16.90 12.67
N VAL A 294 6.13 16.51 12.26
CA VAL A 294 7.39 16.85 12.93
C VAL A 294 8.34 17.42 11.90
N ASN A 295 8.69 18.68 12.03
CA ASN A 295 9.69 19.32 11.17
C ASN A 295 11.08 18.83 11.55
N LEU A 296 11.87 18.32 10.61
CA LEU A 296 13.19 17.75 10.90
C LEU A 296 14.31 18.79 11.08
N ASP A 297 14.08 20.06 10.70
CA ASP A 297 15.08 21.11 10.87
C ASP A 297 15.12 21.65 12.32
N ASN A 298 13.97 21.72 12.99
CA ASN A 298 13.83 22.36 14.30
C ASN A 298 13.07 21.52 15.34
N LEU A 299 12.56 20.34 14.94
CA LEU A 299 11.75 19.42 15.73
C LEU A 299 10.43 20.06 16.25
N GLU A 300 9.92 21.09 15.60
CA GLU A 300 8.60 21.61 15.90
C GLU A 300 7.52 20.61 15.46
N GLU A 301 6.55 20.44 16.32
CA GLU A 301 5.43 19.52 16.15
C GLU A 301 4.13 20.28 15.96
N ASP A 302 3.23 19.73 15.13
CA ASP A 302 1.85 20.22 14.96
C ASP A 302 0.90 19.03 14.87
N ILE A 303 -0.33 19.20 15.35
CA ILE A 303 -1.36 18.16 15.28
C ILE A 303 -2.47 18.64 14.33
N ILE A 304 -2.77 17.79 13.35
CA ILE A 304 -3.87 17.99 12.42
C ILE A 304 -5.02 17.08 12.87
N HIS A 305 -6.14 17.66 13.25
CA HIS A 305 -7.39 16.97 13.51
C HIS A 305 -8.29 17.03 12.28
N LEU A 306 -8.92 15.91 11.91
CA LEU A 306 -9.86 15.87 10.81
C LEU A 306 -11.28 16.13 11.32
N ASP A 307 -11.69 17.40 11.31
CA ASP A 307 -13.00 17.85 11.78
C ASP A 307 -14.15 17.14 11.05
N GLY A 308 -15.09 16.59 11.83
CA GLY A 308 -16.26 15.89 11.29
C GLY A 308 -16.04 14.41 10.95
N PHE A 309 -14.86 13.86 11.24
CA PHE A 309 -14.54 12.44 11.02
C PHE A 309 -14.17 11.76 12.34
N SER A 310 -14.85 10.65 12.64
CA SER A 310 -14.58 9.87 13.84
C SER A 310 -14.44 8.38 13.49
N THR A 311 -13.73 7.64 14.34
CA THR A 311 -13.56 6.19 14.20
C THR A 311 -14.82 5.37 14.46
N GLU A 312 -15.85 5.97 15.05
CA GLU A 312 -17.17 5.36 15.18
C GLU A 312 -17.91 5.26 13.85
N GLN A 313 -17.62 6.20 12.92
CA GLN A 313 -18.34 6.34 11.65
C GLN A 313 -17.48 5.89 10.45
N TYR A 314 -16.17 6.01 10.54
CA TYR A 314 -15.26 5.81 9.43
C TYR A 314 -14.12 4.83 9.78
N ILE A 315 -13.62 4.15 8.78
CA ILE A 315 -12.33 3.43 8.84
C ILE A 315 -11.23 4.46 8.57
N ALA A 316 -10.00 4.19 9.01
CA ALA A 316 -8.84 5.02 8.74
C ALA A 316 -8.76 5.40 7.26
N PRO A 317 -8.54 6.69 6.93
CA PRO A 317 -8.51 7.15 5.55
C PRO A 317 -7.28 6.62 4.82
N TYR A 318 -7.38 6.48 3.50
CA TYR A 318 -6.17 6.41 2.69
C TYR A 318 -5.52 7.80 2.63
N PHE A 319 -4.24 7.88 2.98
CA PHE A 319 -3.48 9.13 3.02
C PHE A 319 -2.49 9.24 1.85
N THR A 320 -2.40 10.41 1.28
CA THR A 320 -1.33 10.82 0.34
C THR A 320 -1.16 12.33 0.39
N PHE A 321 -0.08 12.83 -0.18
CA PHE A 321 0.17 14.27 -0.22
C PHE A 321 0.82 14.68 -1.54
N LYS A 322 0.62 15.95 -1.87
CA LYS A 322 1.26 16.60 -3.01
C LYS A 322 1.40 18.08 -2.74
N ASP A 323 2.58 18.60 -2.96
CA ASP A 323 2.94 19.99 -2.68
C ASP A 323 2.68 20.34 -1.21
N ASN A 324 1.80 21.29 -0.92
CA ASN A 324 1.43 21.67 0.43
C ASN A 324 0.04 21.16 0.83
N ILE A 325 -0.52 20.22 0.07
CA ILE A 325 -1.85 19.67 0.32
C ILE A 325 -1.75 18.22 0.75
N TYR A 326 -2.36 17.91 1.88
CA TYR A 326 -2.56 16.55 2.37
C TYR A 326 -3.96 16.09 2.00
N TYR A 327 -4.07 14.87 1.49
CA TYR A 327 -5.30 14.26 1.02
C TYR A 327 -5.63 13.06 1.87
N PHE A 328 -6.81 13.07 2.48
CA PHE A 328 -7.33 11.98 3.30
C PHE A 328 -8.61 11.47 2.62
N LEU A 329 -8.53 10.26 2.08
CA LEU A 329 -9.65 9.67 1.36
C LEU A 329 -10.40 8.72 2.29
N PHE A 330 -11.63 9.08 2.62
CA PHE A 330 -12.62 8.21 3.24
C PHE A 330 -13.49 7.53 2.17
N ASN A 331 -14.30 6.56 2.56
CA ASN A 331 -15.14 5.80 1.64
C ASN A 331 -16.09 6.67 0.80
N ASP A 332 -16.56 7.80 1.32
CA ASP A 332 -17.54 8.72 0.70
C ASP A 332 -17.07 10.16 0.59
N SER A 333 -15.89 10.48 1.09
CA SER A 333 -15.40 11.85 1.22
C SER A 333 -13.90 11.94 0.97
N LEU A 334 -13.49 13.05 0.35
CA LEU A 334 -12.10 13.44 0.23
C LEU A 334 -11.88 14.70 1.07
N VAL A 335 -11.01 14.62 2.06
CA VAL A 335 -10.56 15.76 2.85
C VAL A 335 -9.23 16.25 2.29
N LYS A 336 -9.15 17.54 2.01
CA LYS A 336 -7.92 18.23 1.64
C LYS A 336 -7.53 19.13 2.80
N TYR A 337 -6.29 19.07 3.24
CA TYR A 337 -5.74 19.94 4.26
C TYR A 337 -4.56 20.72 3.68
N ASP A 338 -4.70 22.05 3.61
CA ASP A 338 -3.60 22.94 3.23
C ASP A 338 -2.75 23.22 4.45
N ILE A 339 -1.48 22.78 4.43
CA ILE A 339 -0.57 22.90 5.57
C ILE A 339 -0.07 24.33 5.78
N VAL A 340 -0.12 25.19 4.77
CA VAL A 340 0.29 26.61 4.88
C VAL A 340 -0.82 27.44 5.52
N ASP A 341 -2.03 27.30 4.98
CA ASP A 341 -3.21 28.03 5.46
C ASP A 341 -3.85 27.37 6.69
N LYS A 342 -3.43 26.15 7.04
CA LYS A 342 -4.02 25.29 8.09
C LYS A 342 -5.53 25.12 7.91
N LYS A 343 -5.96 24.86 6.68
CA LYS A 343 -7.36 24.86 6.29
C LYS A 343 -7.79 23.51 5.73
N GLN A 344 -8.86 22.99 6.32
CA GLN A 344 -9.55 21.80 5.84
C GLN A 344 -10.62 22.14 4.80
N THR A 345 -10.71 21.33 3.74
CA THR A 345 -11.79 21.37 2.75
C THR A 345 -12.32 19.97 2.55
N ILE A 346 -13.61 19.76 2.72
CA ILE A 346 -14.27 18.47 2.57
C ILE A 346 -15.01 18.41 1.25
N ILE A 347 -14.76 17.39 0.46
CA ILE A 347 -15.43 17.12 -0.82
C ILE A 347 -16.24 15.84 -0.69
N ASN A 348 -17.57 15.94 -0.75
CA ASN A 348 -18.46 14.78 -0.78
C ASN A 348 -18.36 14.06 -2.14
N LEU A 349 -18.08 12.77 -2.13
CA LEU A 349 -17.87 11.94 -3.32
C LEU A 349 -19.17 11.34 -3.87
N GLU A 350 -20.28 11.40 -3.14
CA GLU A 350 -21.58 10.89 -3.61
C GLU A 350 -22.08 11.56 -4.89
N LYS A 351 -21.75 12.85 -5.08
CA LYS A 351 -22.07 13.58 -6.33
C LYS A 351 -21.48 12.91 -7.59
N TYR A 352 -20.41 12.12 -7.43
CA TYR A 352 -19.78 11.32 -8.49
C TYR A 352 -20.21 9.85 -8.44
N LYS A 353 -21.18 9.51 -7.57
CA LYS A 353 -21.64 8.14 -7.30
C LYS A 353 -20.51 7.23 -6.81
N ILE A 354 -19.58 7.78 -6.05
CA ILE A 354 -18.52 7.07 -5.33
C ILE A 354 -19.02 6.85 -3.90
N LYS A 355 -18.98 5.60 -3.43
CA LYS A 355 -19.51 5.22 -2.11
C LYS A 355 -18.57 4.35 -1.29
N ASP A 356 -17.57 3.77 -1.95
CA ASP A 356 -16.60 2.86 -1.35
C ASP A 356 -15.19 3.22 -1.87
N ALA A 357 -14.85 4.53 -1.80
CA ALA A 357 -13.52 4.98 -2.15
C ALA A 357 -12.48 4.34 -1.21
N HIS A 358 -11.36 3.87 -1.78
CA HIS A 358 -10.35 3.15 -1.00
C HIS A 358 -8.91 3.38 -1.49
N TYR A 359 -8.72 4.06 -2.60
CA TYR A 359 -7.39 4.39 -3.12
C TYR A 359 -7.43 5.65 -3.99
N LEU A 360 -6.36 6.42 -3.94
CA LEU A 360 -6.23 7.71 -4.59
C LEU A 360 -4.86 7.84 -5.24
N ILE A 361 -4.83 8.30 -6.49
CA ILE A 361 -3.62 8.83 -7.12
C ILE A 361 -3.80 10.34 -7.32
N VAL A 362 -2.80 11.11 -6.89
CA VAL A 362 -2.63 12.54 -7.14
C VAL A 362 -1.36 12.72 -7.97
N LYS A 363 -1.46 13.29 -9.20
CA LYS A 363 -0.33 13.49 -10.12
C LYS A 363 0.32 14.85 -9.93
#